data_1b25f65a907e92beb3fc92ab7fa4b7ea
#
_entry.id   1b25f65a907e92beb3fc92ab7fa4b7ea
#
_cell.length_a   1.000
_cell.length_b   1.000
_cell.length_c   1.000
_cell.angle_alpha   90.00
_cell.angle_beta   90.00
_cell.angle_gamma   90.00
#
_symmetry.space_group_name_H-M   'P 1'
#
loop_
_entity.id
_entity.type
_entity.pdbx_description
1 polymer ?
#
loop_
_entity_poly.entity_id
_entity_poly.type
_entity_poly.pdbx_seq_one_letter_code
_entity_poly.pdbx_strand_id
1 'polypeptide(L)'
;MKKPPLKKRLSYWFDRRMSGGSVGLIRLLAGVTLLIILLIACVIFFCGLGEDGGFLSALWDSLSTVINAWMPSFADGGIGYVILMSLAAIVGLFVTSVLIGIISSAIEEKITGLKRGTSEVIEEGHIVILGFYPGEYTLLQQLVLAAAGKPDCVVIVDDVEQEEMQQHIRENVEAPKNFRIVCRTADILDPKALERCAVRAARSVIISPTDDFRTTKALLAVSAATAGDEDIRVSAIISHAQYRFPPSIAERHHVTTLQTSEAIAKILAHSCMEPGLSETFREVFNFEGADLYLIELPAAEGLTFGELSIQVDGGVPLGLCGDTLTLNPPADRVIAADERVLVFSEERDSARMVSPAELPALPEPQNEAFPEAPGKVTVIGGSESLFTVLQELPENVREVLLAETPADCRAEAQEIADSREHPYALSFYDRSLKRTRNLTELAQMSEHIVILSDYDKPDDEADMDSIFLLLNLRDIRTRLDLNYNITAEMRREYNQNLVVTDDNTDFVVASNMSSLFLAQLSESPELLGAFRELLSNRGNELYLKEAAQLGCLGEHSVAELRAVALARGYVLLGWLPAGGSSVFNPPLNEVLSLAAGDQLIVIGEF
;
A
#
# COMPACT_ATOMS: atom_id res chain seq x y z
N MET A 1 -26.49 -36.77 45.23
CA MET A 1 -25.32 -36.71 44.32
C MET A 1 -24.13 -37.39 45.01
N LYS A 2 -23.59 -38.49 44.44
CA LYS A 2 -22.42 -39.18 44.99
C LYS A 2 -21.19 -38.28 44.87
N LYS A 3 -20.49 -37.99 45.98
CA LYS A 3 -19.24 -37.22 45.97
C LYS A 3 -18.20 -37.94 45.06
N PRO A 4 -17.56 -37.23 44.15
CA PRO A 4 -16.56 -37.86 43.25
C PRO A 4 -15.41 -38.45 44.08
N PRO A 5 -14.78 -39.53 43.61
CA PRO A 5 -13.71 -40.23 44.34
C PRO A 5 -12.50 -39.28 44.55
N LEU A 6 -11.79 -39.45 45.67
CA LEU A 6 -10.69 -38.59 46.11
C LEU A 6 -9.64 -38.34 45.00
N LYS A 7 -9.33 -39.40 44.21
CA LYS A 7 -8.40 -39.30 43.10
C LYS A 7 -8.85 -38.29 42.03
N LYS A 8 -10.13 -38.22 41.67
CA LYS A 8 -10.66 -37.23 40.74
C LYS A 8 -10.69 -35.81 41.32
N ARG A 9 -10.89 -35.67 42.63
CA ARG A 9 -10.84 -34.35 43.29
C ARG A 9 -9.41 -33.82 43.38
N LEU A 10 -8.43 -34.70 43.63
CA LEU A 10 -7.02 -34.33 43.66
C LEU A 10 -6.51 -33.94 42.26
N SER A 11 -6.90 -34.74 41.22
CA SER A 11 -6.55 -34.39 39.83
C SER A 11 -7.14 -33.03 39.43
N TYR A 12 -8.44 -32.82 39.71
CA TYR A 12 -9.09 -31.54 39.39
C TYR A 12 -8.49 -30.35 40.16
N TRP A 13 -8.10 -30.53 41.44
CA TRP A 13 -7.41 -29.50 42.20
C TRP A 13 -6.03 -29.21 41.63
N PHE A 14 -5.31 -30.25 41.22
CA PHE A 14 -3.99 -30.13 40.60
C PHE A 14 -4.09 -29.41 39.25
N ASP A 15 -5.02 -29.83 38.38
CA ASP A 15 -5.27 -29.21 37.07
C ASP A 15 -5.64 -27.74 37.21
N ARG A 16 -6.49 -27.40 38.19
CA ARG A 16 -6.88 -26.01 38.47
C ARG A 16 -5.71 -25.16 39.01
N ARG A 17 -4.76 -25.76 39.70
CA ARG A 17 -3.54 -25.06 40.16
C ARG A 17 -2.51 -24.90 39.05
N MET A 18 -2.38 -25.90 38.20
CA MET A 18 -1.53 -25.86 37.02
C MET A 18 -2.01 -24.83 35.98
N SER A 19 -3.34 -24.67 35.82
CA SER A 19 -3.92 -23.67 34.91
C SER A 19 -3.74 -22.20 35.38
N GLY A 20 -3.19 -21.97 36.56
CA GLY A 20 -2.93 -20.64 37.12
C GLY A 20 -1.63 -19.96 36.63
N GLY A 21 -0.99 -20.48 35.56
CA GLY A 21 0.24 -19.96 35.00
C GLY A 21 1.48 -20.20 35.90
N SER A 22 2.60 -19.58 35.54
CA SER A 22 3.90 -19.71 36.22
C SER A 22 3.85 -19.36 37.70
N VAL A 23 3.07 -18.36 38.10
CA VAL A 23 2.87 -17.96 39.51
C VAL A 23 2.14 -19.04 40.30
N GLY A 24 1.18 -19.75 39.69
CA GLY A 24 0.49 -20.88 40.32
C GLY A 24 1.43 -22.06 40.59
N LEU A 25 2.30 -22.36 39.65
CA LEU A 25 3.32 -23.41 39.77
C LEU A 25 4.38 -23.08 40.85
N ILE A 26 4.86 -21.84 40.93
CA ILE A 26 5.81 -21.42 41.96
C ILE A 26 5.20 -21.56 43.37
N ARG A 27 3.93 -21.16 43.55
CA ARG A 27 3.22 -21.30 44.83
C ARG A 27 3.03 -22.78 45.22
N LEU A 28 2.73 -23.64 44.27
CA LEU A 28 2.60 -25.08 44.47
C LEU A 28 3.94 -25.68 44.88
N LEU A 29 5.01 -25.36 44.13
CA LEU A 29 6.37 -25.82 44.43
C LEU A 29 6.82 -25.39 45.84
N ALA A 30 6.63 -24.11 46.19
CA ALA A 30 6.94 -23.57 47.51
C ALA A 30 6.17 -24.29 48.65
N GLY A 31 4.87 -24.57 48.43
CA GLY A 31 4.04 -25.31 49.38
C GLY A 31 4.51 -26.76 49.61
N VAL A 32 4.85 -27.45 48.51
CA VAL A 32 5.40 -28.83 48.57
C VAL A 32 6.77 -28.85 49.26
N THR A 33 7.61 -27.90 48.90
CA THR A 33 8.97 -27.76 49.52
C THR A 33 8.86 -27.51 51.01
N LEU A 34 7.97 -26.60 51.44
CA LEU A 34 7.74 -26.32 52.87
C LEU A 34 7.24 -27.58 53.62
N LEU A 35 6.34 -28.34 53.01
CA LEU A 35 5.84 -29.59 53.58
C LEU A 35 6.96 -30.60 53.75
N ILE A 36 7.85 -30.75 52.76
CA ILE A 36 9.01 -31.67 52.83
C ILE A 36 9.99 -31.24 53.93
N ILE A 37 10.32 -29.93 54.03
CA ILE A 37 11.19 -29.38 55.05
C ILE A 37 10.62 -29.68 56.45
N LEU A 38 9.32 -29.43 56.66
CA LEU A 38 8.64 -29.74 57.91
C LEU A 38 8.66 -31.22 58.23
N LEU A 39 8.48 -32.09 57.25
CA LEU A 39 8.48 -33.53 57.41
C LEU A 39 9.89 -34.03 57.82
N ILE A 40 10.94 -33.54 57.16
CA ILE A 40 12.34 -33.86 57.51
C ILE A 40 12.68 -33.36 58.91
N ALA A 41 12.32 -32.11 59.27
CA ALA A 41 12.53 -31.55 60.57
C ALA A 41 11.83 -32.35 61.70
N CYS A 42 10.57 -32.80 61.45
CA CYS A 42 9.88 -33.70 62.37
C CYS A 42 10.60 -35.03 62.57
N VAL A 43 11.08 -35.65 61.48
CA VAL A 43 11.81 -36.94 61.59
C VAL A 43 13.09 -36.75 62.38
N ILE A 44 13.86 -35.69 62.14
CA ILE A 44 15.11 -35.39 62.92
C ILE A 44 14.79 -35.22 64.40
N PHE A 45 13.76 -34.42 64.72
CA PHE A 45 13.34 -34.14 66.08
C PHE A 45 12.83 -35.36 66.84
N PHE A 46 11.86 -36.11 66.24
CA PHE A 46 11.28 -37.30 66.90
C PHE A 46 12.21 -38.48 66.99
N CYS A 47 13.14 -38.64 66.05
CA CYS A 47 14.15 -39.71 66.07
C CYS A 47 15.41 -39.35 66.83
N GLY A 48 15.55 -38.10 67.32
CA GLY A 48 16.72 -37.66 68.07
C GLY A 48 18.04 -37.69 67.29
N LEU A 49 17.97 -37.42 66.02
CA LEU A 49 19.08 -37.52 65.07
C LEU A 49 19.98 -36.28 65.05
N GLY A 50 19.50 -35.13 65.56
CA GLY A 50 20.26 -33.85 65.65
C GLY A 50 21.04 -33.67 66.94
N GLU A 51 22.18 -33.00 66.90
CA GLU A 51 23.05 -32.76 68.07
C GLU A 51 22.41 -31.84 69.11
N ASP A 52 21.69 -30.80 68.73
CA ASP A 52 21.12 -29.78 69.66
C ASP A 52 19.71 -30.09 70.18
N GLY A 53 19.06 -31.19 69.81
CA GLY A 53 17.81 -31.70 70.37
C GLY A 53 16.59 -30.76 70.23
N GLY A 54 16.70 -29.61 69.61
CA GLY A 54 15.65 -28.62 69.44
C GLY A 54 14.89 -28.72 68.05
N PHE A 55 13.56 -28.61 68.07
CA PHE A 55 12.78 -28.60 66.82
C PHE A 55 13.16 -27.43 65.88
N LEU A 56 13.45 -26.25 66.42
CA LEU A 56 13.87 -25.08 65.64
C LEU A 56 15.24 -25.27 64.96
N SER A 57 16.20 -25.97 65.63
CA SER A 57 17.47 -26.34 65.05
C SER A 57 17.27 -27.31 63.91
N ALA A 58 16.50 -28.39 64.10
CA ALA A 58 16.18 -29.37 63.08
C ALA A 58 15.46 -28.73 61.85
N LEU A 59 14.58 -27.74 62.09
CA LEU A 59 13.91 -27.00 61.02
C LEU A 59 14.90 -26.14 60.24
N TRP A 60 15.82 -25.43 60.94
CA TRP A 60 16.84 -24.60 60.31
C TRP A 60 17.82 -25.43 59.47
N ASP A 61 18.29 -26.56 60.01
CA ASP A 61 19.18 -27.46 59.29
C ASP A 61 18.53 -28.06 58.05
N SER A 62 17.24 -28.47 58.14
CA SER A 62 16.48 -28.96 57.02
C SER A 62 16.26 -27.88 55.95
N LEU A 63 15.95 -26.64 56.38
CA LEU A 63 15.77 -25.49 55.47
C LEU A 63 17.08 -25.12 54.79
N SER A 64 18.17 -25.00 55.54
CA SER A 64 19.47 -24.64 54.98
C SER A 64 20.02 -25.69 54.02
N THR A 65 19.82 -26.98 54.32
CA THR A 65 20.23 -28.09 53.45
C THR A 65 19.43 -28.13 52.14
N VAL A 66 18.13 -27.91 52.20
CA VAL A 66 17.29 -27.87 51.00
C VAL A 66 17.60 -26.66 50.11
N ILE A 67 17.89 -25.49 50.71
CA ILE A 67 18.20 -24.28 49.93
C ILE A 67 19.62 -24.33 49.35
N ASN A 68 20.63 -24.76 50.13
CA ASN A 68 22.03 -24.74 49.72
C ASN A 68 22.48 -26.05 49.07
N ALA A 69 21.65 -27.10 49.08
CA ALA A 69 21.96 -28.44 48.60
C ALA A 69 23.29 -28.98 49.17
N TRP A 70 23.59 -28.60 50.44
CA TRP A 70 24.83 -29.00 51.11
C TRP A 70 24.73 -30.43 51.64
N MET A 71 25.74 -31.25 51.33
CA MET A 71 25.82 -32.62 51.85
C MET A 71 26.54 -32.65 53.17
N PRO A 72 25.91 -33.12 54.27
CA PRO A 72 26.53 -33.23 55.57
C PRO A 72 27.60 -34.32 55.58
N SER A 73 28.62 -34.12 56.43
CA SER A 73 29.66 -35.11 56.71
C SER A 73 29.28 -36.00 57.88
N PHE A 74 29.98 -37.09 58.06
CA PHE A 74 29.81 -37.96 59.24
C PHE A 74 30.27 -37.26 60.55
N ALA A 75 30.91 -36.12 60.48
CA ALA A 75 31.26 -35.27 61.62
C ALA A 75 30.07 -34.44 62.13
N ASP A 76 29.03 -34.24 61.32
CA ASP A 76 27.87 -33.43 61.66
C ASP A 76 26.72 -34.23 62.30
N GLY A 77 26.87 -35.56 62.43
CA GLY A 77 25.85 -36.42 63.05
C GLY A 77 25.97 -37.90 62.70
N GLY A 78 25.12 -38.74 63.28
CA GLY A 78 25.11 -40.18 63.09
C GLY A 78 24.66 -40.57 61.64
N ILE A 79 24.87 -41.83 61.23
CA ILE A 79 24.58 -42.35 59.90
C ILE A 79 23.15 -42.01 59.46
N GLY A 80 22.14 -42.10 60.33
CA GLY A 80 20.73 -41.78 60.03
C GLY A 80 20.53 -40.30 59.66
N TYR A 81 21.24 -39.39 60.36
CA TYR A 81 21.22 -37.97 60.06
C TYR A 81 21.80 -37.66 58.66
N VAL A 82 22.99 -38.24 58.39
CA VAL A 82 23.68 -38.03 57.10
C VAL A 82 22.83 -38.53 55.91
N ILE A 83 22.21 -39.72 56.05
CA ILE A 83 21.34 -40.26 55.01
C ILE A 83 20.13 -39.34 54.76
N LEU A 84 19.47 -38.89 55.83
CA LEU A 84 18.26 -38.09 55.75
C LEU A 84 18.58 -36.70 55.15
N MET A 85 19.67 -36.08 55.56
CA MET A 85 20.10 -34.78 55.04
C MET A 85 20.66 -34.87 53.63
N SER A 86 21.30 -35.98 53.25
CA SER A 86 21.67 -36.22 51.85
C SER A 86 20.45 -36.35 50.95
N LEU A 87 19.38 -36.98 51.43
CA LEU A 87 18.10 -37.04 50.72
C LEU A 87 17.47 -35.61 50.63
N ALA A 88 17.54 -34.82 51.70
CA ALA A 88 17.11 -33.43 51.70
C ALA A 88 17.86 -32.57 50.69
N ALA A 89 19.19 -32.74 50.58
CA ALA A 89 20.02 -32.04 49.59
C ALA A 89 19.64 -32.42 48.14
N ILE A 90 19.38 -33.71 47.88
CA ILE A 90 18.88 -34.16 46.55
C ILE A 90 17.53 -33.53 46.23
N VAL A 91 16.62 -33.48 47.22
CA VAL A 91 15.31 -32.81 47.04
C VAL A 91 15.51 -31.31 46.77
N GLY A 92 16.43 -30.66 47.49
CA GLY A 92 16.78 -29.26 47.26
C GLY A 92 17.29 -28.98 45.86
N LEU A 93 18.19 -29.83 45.36
CA LEU A 93 18.70 -29.74 43.99
C LEU A 93 17.57 -29.89 42.96
N PHE A 94 16.65 -30.84 43.18
CA PHE A 94 15.49 -31.04 42.32
C PHE A 94 14.56 -29.82 42.34
N VAL A 95 14.25 -29.29 43.53
CA VAL A 95 13.40 -28.08 43.68
C VAL A 95 14.01 -26.88 42.96
N THR A 96 15.31 -26.66 43.10
CA THR A 96 16.04 -25.56 42.45
C THR A 96 15.98 -25.73 40.92
N SER A 97 16.21 -26.94 40.42
CA SER A 97 16.15 -27.24 39.00
C SER A 97 14.74 -27.00 38.39
N VAL A 98 13.71 -27.42 39.11
CA VAL A 98 12.30 -27.17 38.70
C VAL A 98 11.99 -25.68 38.74
N LEU A 99 12.46 -24.95 39.77
CA LEU A 99 12.25 -23.51 39.88
C LEU A 99 12.90 -22.75 38.72
N ILE A 100 14.13 -23.09 38.35
CA ILE A 100 14.83 -22.52 37.19
C ILE A 100 14.05 -22.79 35.93
N GLY A 101 13.54 -24.02 35.72
CA GLY A 101 12.71 -24.38 34.57
C GLY A 101 11.44 -23.55 34.50
N ILE A 102 10.72 -23.34 35.60
CA ILE A 102 9.49 -22.53 35.64
C ILE A 102 9.82 -21.06 35.34
N ILE A 103 10.92 -20.52 35.89
CA ILE A 103 11.33 -19.12 35.63
C ILE A 103 11.73 -18.95 34.16
N SER A 104 12.50 -19.89 33.59
CA SER A 104 12.87 -19.86 32.16
C SER A 104 11.65 -19.89 31.28
N SER A 105 10.70 -20.80 31.52
CA SER A 105 9.45 -20.84 30.75
C SER A 105 8.61 -19.57 30.91
N ALA A 106 8.57 -18.97 32.11
CA ALA A 106 7.84 -17.73 32.33
C ALA A 106 8.48 -16.53 31.60
N ILE A 107 9.80 -16.49 31.53
CA ILE A 107 10.56 -15.48 30.76
C ILE A 107 10.30 -15.69 29.27
N GLU A 108 10.37 -16.93 28.80
CA GLU A 108 10.13 -17.29 27.39
C GLU A 108 8.70 -16.94 26.96
N GLU A 109 7.70 -17.23 27.77
CA GLU A 109 6.31 -16.84 27.55
C GLU A 109 6.15 -15.33 27.48
N LYS A 110 6.83 -14.58 28.36
CA LYS A 110 6.79 -13.11 28.36
C LYS A 110 7.52 -12.51 27.16
N ILE A 111 8.67 -13.07 26.77
CA ILE A 111 9.41 -12.68 25.56
C ILE A 111 8.55 -12.96 24.32
N THR A 112 7.93 -14.13 24.23
CA THR A 112 7.02 -14.49 23.12
C THR A 112 5.81 -13.56 23.08
N GLY A 113 5.22 -13.21 24.24
CA GLY A 113 4.15 -12.23 24.32
C GLY A 113 4.57 -10.83 23.86
N LEU A 114 5.79 -10.41 24.16
CA LEU A 114 6.36 -9.14 23.66
C LEU A 114 6.65 -9.21 22.16
N LYS A 115 7.13 -10.34 21.67
CA LYS A 115 7.37 -10.57 20.23
C LYS A 115 6.08 -10.61 19.40
N ARG A 116 4.95 -11.00 19.98
CA ARG A 116 3.63 -10.96 19.33
C ARG A 116 3.11 -9.55 19.10
N GLY A 117 3.76 -8.50 19.65
CA GLY A 117 3.39 -7.11 19.35
C GLY A 117 2.00 -6.69 19.82
N THR A 118 1.52 -7.24 20.92
CA THR A 118 0.19 -6.92 21.48
C THR A 118 0.19 -5.73 22.44
N SER A 119 1.33 -5.03 22.61
CA SER A 119 1.45 -3.85 23.45
C SER A 119 0.73 -2.65 22.84
N GLU A 120 0.18 -1.80 23.70
CA GLU A 120 -0.51 -0.57 23.30
C GLU A 120 0.44 0.39 22.57
N VAL A 121 -0.07 1.05 21.53
CA VAL A 121 0.63 2.10 20.79
C VAL A 121 0.37 3.43 21.51
N ILE A 122 1.42 4.24 21.66
CA ILE A 122 1.37 5.53 22.35
C ILE A 122 1.71 6.72 21.42
N GLU A 123 1.78 6.45 20.14
CA GLU A 123 2.10 7.46 19.12
C GLU A 123 0.89 8.36 18.86
N GLU A 124 1.14 9.61 18.50
CA GLU A 124 0.12 10.61 18.13
C GLU A 124 0.48 11.22 16.76
N GLY A 125 -0.53 11.54 15.95
CA GLY A 125 -0.36 12.12 14.61
C GLY A 125 0.30 11.18 13.60
N HIS A 126 0.33 9.89 13.88
CA HIS A 126 0.91 8.85 13.03
C HIS A 126 -0.07 8.38 11.95
N ILE A 127 0.42 7.61 10.99
CA ILE A 127 -0.40 6.89 10.02
C ILE A 127 -0.62 5.46 10.51
N VAL A 128 -1.83 4.94 10.39
CA VAL A 128 -2.15 3.53 10.65
C VAL A 128 -2.44 2.83 9.34
N ILE A 129 -1.74 1.74 9.05
CA ILE A 129 -2.02 0.85 7.92
C ILE A 129 -2.68 -0.42 8.47
N LEU A 130 -3.88 -0.71 8.01
CA LEU A 130 -4.61 -1.94 8.31
C LEU A 130 -4.48 -2.91 7.15
N GLY A 131 -3.74 -3.98 7.38
CA GLY A 131 -3.36 -4.98 6.39
C GLY A 131 -1.87 -4.93 6.05
N PHE A 132 -1.28 -6.09 5.88
CA PHE A 132 0.12 -6.26 5.48
C PHE A 132 0.21 -7.39 4.45
N TYR A 133 0.85 -7.10 3.34
CA TYR A 133 1.07 -8.09 2.30
C TYR A 133 2.57 -8.22 1.98
N PRO A 134 3.19 -9.38 2.27
CA PRO A 134 4.59 -9.62 1.90
C PRO A 134 4.77 -9.53 0.38
N GLY A 135 5.78 -8.76 -0.06
CA GLY A 135 6.08 -8.55 -1.50
C GLY A 135 5.51 -7.26 -2.06
N GLU A 136 4.68 -6.53 -1.32
CA GLU A 136 4.15 -5.22 -1.73
C GLU A 136 4.59 -4.14 -0.74
N TYR A 137 5.68 -3.47 -1.05
CA TYR A 137 6.29 -2.48 -0.16
C TYR A 137 6.16 -1.04 -0.67
N THR A 138 5.63 -0.85 -1.88
CA THR A 138 5.49 0.47 -2.54
C THR A 138 4.77 1.46 -1.65
N LEU A 139 3.66 1.09 -1.00
CA LEU A 139 2.95 1.98 -0.07
C LEU A 139 3.86 2.53 1.04
N LEU A 140 4.66 1.66 1.68
CA LEU A 140 5.57 2.08 2.74
C LEU A 140 6.72 2.94 2.21
N GLN A 141 7.28 2.60 1.04
CA GLN A 141 8.32 3.38 0.38
C GLN A 141 7.79 4.78 0.04
N GLN A 142 6.59 4.88 -0.48
CA GLN A 142 5.94 6.15 -0.79
C GLN A 142 5.71 7.02 0.45
N LEU A 143 5.24 6.44 1.55
CA LEU A 143 5.08 7.17 2.81
C LEU A 143 6.41 7.65 3.41
N VAL A 144 7.50 6.88 3.21
CA VAL A 144 8.85 7.30 3.59
C VAL A 144 9.29 8.51 2.76
N LEU A 145 9.03 8.50 1.45
CA LEU A 145 9.31 9.62 0.54
C LEU A 145 8.46 10.85 0.89
N ALA A 146 7.16 10.67 1.10
CA ALA A 146 6.23 11.74 1.48
C ALA A 146 6.63 12.47 2.78
N ALA A 147 7.26 11.76 3.71
CA ALA A 147 7.79 12.38 4.93
C ALA A 147 8.92 13.39 4.66
N ALA A 148 9.55 13.36 3.47
CA ALA A 148 10.60 14.28 3.05
C ALA A 148 11.70 14.50 4.11
N GLY A 149 12.12 13.43 4.78
CA GLY A 149 13.13 13.46 5.84
C GLY A 149 12.67 14.05 7.18
N LYS A 150 11.39 14.44 7.33
CA LYS A 150 10.82 14.86 8.62
C LYS A 150 10.56 13.65 9.52
N PRO A 151 10.58 13.82 10.85
CA PRO A 151 10.21 12.73 11.77
C PRO A 151 8.76 12.32 11.55
N ASP A 152 8.53 11.03 11.30
CA ASP A 152 7.21 10.47 11.12
C ASP A 152 7.11 9.04 11.68
N CYS A 153 5.89 8.53 11.80
CA CYS A 153 5.62 7.21 12.32
C CYS A 153 4.46 6.55 11.56
N VAL A 154 4.70 5.31 11.14
CA VAL A 154 3.67 4.43 10.57
C VAL A 154 3.47 3.24 11.49
N VAL A 155 2.22 2.94 11.83
CA VAL A 155 1.81 1.76 12.60
C VAL A 155 1.10 0.79 11.66
N ILE A 156 1.70 -0.39 11.48
CA ILE A 156 1.13 -1.46 10.64
C ILE A 156 0.44 -2.47 11.54
N VAL A 157 -0.81 -2.78 11.23
CA VAL A 157 -1.64 -3.69 12.00
C VAL A 157 -2.16 -4.80 11.09
N ASP A 158 -1.86 -6.05 11.43
CA ASP A 158 -2.43 -7.23 10.79
C ASP A 158 -2.45 -8.42 11.77
N ASP A 159 -3.09 -9.53 11.39
CA ASP A 159 -3.08 -10.79 12.14
C ASP A 159 -1.77 -11.60 11.98
N VAL A 160 -0.88 -11.15 11.10
CA VAL A 160 0.48 -11.67 10.93
C VAL A 160 1.35 -11.39 12.17
N GLU A 161 2.26 -12.29 12.52
CA GLU A 161 3.17 -12.09 13.67
C GLU A 161 4.08 -10.85 13.46
N GLN A 162 4.23 -10.05 14.51
CA GLN A 162 5.03 -8.82 14.46
C GLN A 162 6.47 -9.06 13.97
N GLU A 163 7.09 -10.15 14.41
CA GLU A 163 8.49 -10.48 14.06
C GLU A 163 8.62 -10.74 12.55
N GLU A 164 7.64 -11.42 11.97
CA GLU A 164 7.57 -11.70 10.53
C GLU A 164 7.39 -10.41 9.73
N MET A 165 6.39 -9.58 10.08
CA MET A 165 6.20 -8.27 9.43
C MET A 165 7.47 -7.41 9.50
N GLN A 166 8.11 -7.32 10.69
CA GLN A 166 9.32 -6.53 10.86
C GLN A 166 10.50 -7.07 10.06
N GLN A 167 10.63 -8.37 9.91
CA GLN A 167 11.69 -8.97 9.11
C GLN A 167 11.51 -8.61 7.63
N HIS A 168 10.33 -8.84 7.08
CA HIS A 168 10.02 -8.50 5.69
C HIS A 168 10.25 -7.01 5.39
N ILE A 169 9.81 -6.13 6.28
CA ILE A 169 9.98 -4.68 6.09
C ILE A 169 11.47 -4.28 6.13
N ARG A 170 12.26 -4.81 7.07
CA ARG A 170 13.70 -4.49 7.17
C ARG A 170 14.51 -4.96 5.96
N GLU A 171 14.07 -6.04 5.32
CA GLU A 171 14.75 -6.61 4.15
C GLU A 171 14.42 -5.85 2.86
N ASN A 172 13.28 -5.13 2.80
CA ASN A 172 12.74 -4.58 1.56
C ASN A 172 12.45 -3.08 1.58
N VAL A 173 12.44 -2.43 2.77
CA VAL A 173 12.14 -1.00 2.89
C VAL A 173 13.29 -0.28 3.56
N GLU A 174 13.89 0.66 2.86
CA GLU A 174 14.89 1.57 3.39
C GLU A 174 14.21 2.79 4.01
N ALA A 175 14.22 2.88 5.33
CA ALA A 175 13.65 4.01 6.06
C ALA A 175 14.74 4.80 6.80
N PRO A 176 14.74 6.15 6.75
CA PRO A 176 15.65 6.98 7.51
C PRO A 176 15.41 6.81 9.02
N LYS A 177 16.43 7.11 9.86
CA LYS A 177 16.37 6.88 11.32
C LYS A 177 15.26 7.64 12.04
N ASN A 178 14.80 8.72 11.49
CA ASN A 178 13.71 9.56 12.01
C ASN A 178 12.32 9.10 11.55
N PHE A 179 12.23 8.17 10.61
CA PHE A 179 10.97 7.53 10.21
C PHE A 179 10.81 6.20 10.94
N ARG A 180 9.74 6.05 11.71
CA ARG A 180 9.53 4.87 12.55
C ARG A 180 8.43 4.00 11.99
N ILE A 181 8.72 2.71 11.85
CA ILE A 181 7.74 1.70 11.45
C ILE A 181 7.48 0.79 12.65
N VAL A 182 6.24 0.77 13.12
CA VAL A 182 5.79 0.02 14.30
C VAL A 182 4.80 -1.04 13.85
N CYS A 183 5.17 -2.32 13.96
CA CYS A 183 4.26 -3.43 13.64
C CYS A 183 3.48 -3.88 14.87
N ARG A 184 2.22 -4.24 14.68
CA ARG A 184 1.33 -4.79 15.73
C ARG A 184 0.55 -5.96 15.18
N THR A 185 0.59 -7.08 15.90
CA THR A 185 -0.26 -8.23 15.61
C THR A 185 -1.61 -8.04 16.28
N ALA A 186 -2.64 -7.78 15.48
CA ALA A 186 -4.01 -7.61 15.96
C ALA A 186 -5.02 -7.92 14.85
N ASP A 187 -6.21 -8.33 15.25
CA ASP A 187 -7.33 -8.47 14.31
C ASP A 187 -7.82 -7.07 13.90
N ILE A 188 -7.64 -6.73 12.63
CA ILE A 188 -8.07 -5.46 12.05
C ILE A 188 -9.60 -5.31 12.02
N LEU A 189 -10.34 -6.37 12.28
CA LEU A 189 -11.80 -6.40 12.32
C LEU A 189 -12.37 -6.20 13.76
N ASP A 190 -11.49 -6.16 14.78
CA ASP A 190 -11.88 -5.91 16.17
C ASP A 190 -11.67 -4.44 16.58
N PRO A 191 -12.74 -3.64 16.78
CA PRO A 191 -12.61 -2.24 17.20
C PRO A 191 -11.77 -2.04 18.47
N LYS A 192 -11.82 -2.98 19.43
CA LYS A 192 -11.01 -2.89 20.67
C LYS A 192 -9.52 -3.13 20.42
N ALA A 193 -9.19 -3.96 19.45
CA ALA A 193 -7.81 -4.14 19.02
C ALA A 193 -7.28 -2.87 18.35
N LEU A 194 -8.10 -2.23 17.51
CA LEU A 194 -7.77 -0.96 16.86
C LEU A 194 -7.60 0.19 17.87
N GLU A 195 -8.41 0.26 18.92
CA GLU A 195 -8.22 1.23 20.00
C GLU A 195 -6.83 1.09 20.65
N ARG A 196 -6.34 -0.13 20.87
CA ARG A 196 -4.98 -0.38 21.40
C ARG A 196 -3.87 -0.01 20.41
N CYS A 197 -4.19 0.03 19.13
CA CYS A 197 -3.28 0.50 18.07
C CYS A 197 -3.32 2.03 17.88
N ALA A 198 -3.96 2.75 18.81
CA ALA A 198 -4.06 4.22 18.83
C ALA A 198 -4.68 4.83 17.55
N VAL A 199 -5.64 4.13 16.94
CA VAL A 199 -6.32 4.60 15.72
C VAL A 199 -6.95 5.99 15.91
N ARG A 200 -7.46 6.32 17.12
CA ARG A 200 -8.01 7.65 17.43
C ARG A 200 -6.99 8.78 17.44
N ALA A 201 -5.73 8.46 17.71
CA ALA A 201 -4.66 9.44 17.72
C ALA A 201 -3.91 9.54 16.38
N ALA A 202 -4.35 8.77 15.38
CA ALA A 202 -3.77 8.78 14.04
C ALA A 202 -4.28 9.99 13.24
N ARG A 203 -3.41 10.58 12.40
CA ARG A 203 -3.83 11.60 11.41
C ARG A 203 -4.51 10.98 10.19
N SER A 204 -4.16 9.75 9.86
CA SER A 204 -4.71 9.01 8.74
C SER A 204 -4.73 7.51 9.00
N VAL A 205 -5.74 6.83 8.48
CA VAL A 205 -5.89 5.38 8.49
C VAL A 205 -5.99 4.89 7.05
N ILE A 206 -5.07 4.04 6.65
CA ILE A 206 -5.04 3.39 5.34
C ILE A 206 -5.54 1.97 5.50
N ILE A 207 -6.57 1.59 4.74
CA ILE A 207 -7.12 0.23 4.76
C ILE A 207 -6.70 -0.46 3.46
N SER A 208 -5.77 -1.42 3.57
CA SER A 208 -5.16 -2.12 2.44
C SER A 208 -5.20 -3.65 2.60
N PRO A 209 -6.34 -4.27 2.88
CA PRO A 209 -6.47 -5.72 2.85
C PRO A 209 -6.58 -6.25 1.42
N THR A 210 -6.40 -7.56 1.30
CA THR A 210 -6.36 -8.26 0.02
C THR A 210 -7.73 -8.51 -0.63
N ASP A 211 -8.83 -8.26 0.09
CA ASP A 211 -10.19 -8.46 -0.43
C ASP A 211 -11.18 -7.39 0.06
N ASP A 212 -12.17 -7.08 -0.75
CA ASP A 212 -13.16 -6.04 -0.52
C ASP A 212 -14.05 -6.31 0.70
N PHE A 213 -14.33 -7.59 1.00
CA PHE A 213 -15.13 -7.95 2.17
C PHE A 213 -14.38 -7.65 3.48
N ARG A 214 -13.08 -7.94 3.51
CA ARG A 214 -12.21 -7.61 4.64
C ARG A 214 -12.02 -6.09 4.74
N THR A 215 -11.86 -5.38 3.60
CA THR A 215 -11.83 -3.92 3.53
C THR A 215 -13.08 -3.30 4.14
N THR A 216 -14.25 -3.75 3.70
CA THR A 216 -15.54 -3.26 4.19
C THR A 216 -15.68 -3.46 5.70
N LYS A 217 -15.34 -4.64 6.22
CA LYS A 217 -15.38 -4.93 7.65
C LYS A 217 -14.36 -4.09 8.44
N ALA A 218 -13.14 -3.94 7.95
CA ALA A 218 -12.12 -3.12 8.59
C ALA A 218 -12.57 -1.66 8.69
N LEU A 219 -13.18 -1.12 7.63
CA LEU A 219 -13.74 0.23 7.67
C LEU A 219 -14.85 0.38 8.73
N LEU A 220 -15.75 -0.60 8.84
CA LEU A 220 -16.76 -0.59 9.89
C LEU A 220 -16.14 -0.69 11.29
N ALA A 221 -15.05 -1.47 11.45
CA ALA A 221 -14.32 -1.57 12.70
C ALA A 221 -13.61 -0.24 13.06
N VAL A 222 -12.99 0.43 12.09
CA VAL A 222 -12.41 1.77 12.25
C VAL A 222 -13.50 2.76 12.65
N SER A 223 -14.62 2.80 11.93
CA SER A 223 -15.77 3.66 12.24
C SER A 223 -16.27 3.43 13.68
N ALA A 224 -16.32 2.19 14.14
CA ALA A 224 -16.72 1.88 15.51
C ALA A 224 -15.66 2.29 16.54
N ALA A 225 -14.37 2.09 16.24
CA ALA A 225 -13.26 2.47 17.12
C ALA A 225 -13.11 4.00 17.24
N THR A 226 -13.47 4.74 16.20
CA THR A 226 -13.34 6.21 16.12
C THR A 226 -14.67 6.94 16.36
N ALA A 227 -15.72 6.24 16.79
CA ALA A 227 -17.04 6.82 16.98
C ALA A 227 -17.00 8.10 17.87
N GLY A 228 -17.34 9.24 17.28
CA GLY A 228 -17.32 10.55 17.92
C GLY A 228 -16.08 11.41 17.63
N ASP A 229 -15.14 10.94 16.80
CA ASP A 229 -13.97 11.70 16.33
C ASP A 229 -14.13 11.92 14.82
N GLU A 230 -14.35 13.17 14.41
CA GLU A 230 -14.63 13.53 13.01
C GLU A 230 -13.36 13.94 12.25
N ASP A 231 -12.19 14.03 12.92
CA ASP A 231 -10.96 14.57 12.32
C ASP A 231 -10.08 13.49 11.66
N ILE A 232 -10.43 12.20 11.78
CA ILE A 232 -9.61 11.11 11.24
C ILE A 232 -9.92 10.88 9.77
N ARG A 233 -8.89 10.98 8.94
CA ARG A 233 -8.97 10.67 7.50
C ARG A 233 -8.83 9.16 7.29
N VAL A 234 -9.70 8.58 6.49
CA VAL A 234 -9.65 7.15 6.16
C VAL A 234 -9.55 6.98 4.65
N SER A 235 -8.50 6.34 4.20
CA SER A 235 -8.31 5.99 2.79
C SER A 235 -8.41 4.49 2.59
N ALA A 236 -9.23 4.05 1.65
CA ALA A 236 -9.43 2.63 1.37
C ALA A 236 -9.54 2.36 -0.13
N ILE A 237 -9.08 1.19 -0.53
CA ILE A 237 -9.23 0.69 -1.89
C ILE A 237 -10.33 -0.38 -1.90
N ILE A 238 -11.14 -0.33 -2.95
CA ILE A 238 -12.19 -1.30 -3.24
C ILE A 238 -12.01 -1.74 -4.69
N SER A 239 -11.92 -3.04 -4.91
CA SER A 239 -11.73 -3.58 -6.26
C SER A 239 -13.06 -3.65 -7.04
N HIS A 240 -14.16 -4.01 -6.39
CA HIS A 240 -15.44 -4.25 -7.06
C HIS A 240 -16.51 -3.21 -6.68
N ALA A 241 -17.23 -2.71 -7.67
CA ALA A 241 -18.27 -1.68 -7.52
C ALA A 241 -19.37 -2.05 -6.50
N GLN A 242 -19.72 -3.34 -6.39
CA GLN A 242 -20.74 -3.83 -5.46
C GLN A 242 -20.42 -3.59 -3.96
N TYR A 243 -19.15 -3.38 -3.62
CA TYR A 243 -18.68 -3.07 -2.25
C TYR A 243 -18.50 -1.57 -2.01
N ARG A 244 -18.87 -0.72 -2.98
CA ARG A 244 -18.81 0.75 -2.82
C ARG A 244 -19.66 1.20 -1.63
N PHE A 245 -19.08 2.02 -0.78
CA PHE A 245 -19.76 2.52 0.41
C PHE A 245 -20.89 3.49 0.09
N PRO A 246 -22.02 3.42 0.81
CA PRO A 246 -23.03 4.46 0.74
C PRO A 246 -22.43 5.83 1.11
N PRO A 247 -22.78 6.92 0.38
CA PRO A 247 -22.25 8.27 0.64
C PRO A 247 -22.40 8.69 2.11
N SER A 248 -23.50 8.30 2.77
CA SER A 248 -23.75 8.63 4.18
C SER A 248 -22.74 8.04 5.17
N ILE A 249 -22.03 6.96 4.81
CA ILE A 249 -20.93 6.40 5.62
C ILE A 249 -19.63 7.10 5.26
N ALA A 250 -19.39 7.32 3.97
CA ALA A 250 -18.20 7.99 3.49
C ALA A 250 -18.08 9.43 4.02
N GLU A 251 -19.16 10.21 3.97
CA GLU A 251 -19.19 11.59 4.44
C GLU A 251 -18.98 11.71 5.96
N ARG A 252 -19.55 10.79 6.76
CA ARG A 252 -19.49 10.84 8.22
C ARG A 252 -18.09 10.69 8.80
N HIS A 253 -17.19 10.02 8.09
CA HIS A 253 -15.85 9.65 8.56
C HIS A 253 -14.73 10.14 7.65
N HIS A 254 -14.97 11.13 6.78
CA HIS A 254 -14.00 11.57 5.77
C HIS A 254 -13.32 10.39 5.05
N VAL A 255 -14.17 9.40 4.67
CA VAL A 255 -13.67 8.20 3.99
C VAL A 255 -13.49 8.50 2.52
N THR A 256 -12.25 8.43 2.09
CA THR A 256 -11.88 8.49 0.68
C THR A 256 -11.74 7.08 0.15
N THR A 257 -12.58 6.70 -0.80
CA THR A 257 -12.47 5.41 -1.47
C THR A 257 -12.13 5.58 -2.95
N LEU A 258 -11.17 4.79 -3.40
CA LEU A 258 -10.86 4.64 -4.81
C LEU A 258 -11.20 3.20 -5.25
N GLN A 259 -11.87 3.08 -6.38
CA GLN A 259 -12.11 1.77 -7.00
C GLN A 259 -10.94 1.44 -7.92
N THR A 260 -10.11 0.48 -7.52
CA THR A 260 -8.87 0.16 -8.25
C THR A 260 -9.16 -0.36 -9.64
N SER A 261 -10.08 -1.30 -9.80
CA SER A 261 -10.42 -1.85 -11.13
C SER A 261 -10.87 -0.77 -12.12
N GLU A 262 -11.63 0.23 -11.63
CA GLU A 262 -12.03 1.37 -12.45
C GLU A 262 -10.81 2.24 -12.82
N ALA A 263 -9.95 2.60 -11.85
CA ALA A 263 -8.77 3.41 -12.11
C ALA A 263 -7.79 2.72 -13.07
N ILE A 264 -7.52 1.43 -12.86
CA ILE A 264 -6.66 0.64 -13.72
C ILE A 264 -7.23 0.52 -15.14
N ALA A 265 -8.54 0.25 -15.27
CA ALA A 265 -9.20 0.16 -16.57
C ALA A 265 -9.11 1.48 -17.36
N LYS A 266 -9.20 2.62 -16.67
CA LYS A 266 -9.03 3.94 -17.28
C LYS A 266 -7.60 4.15 -17.76
N ILE A 267 -6.60 3.85 -16.93
CA ILE A 267 -5.18 3.93 -17.32
C ILE A 267 -4.90 3.02 -18.53
N LEU A 268 -5.45 1.79 -18.55
CA LEU A 268 -5.33 0.88 -19.69
C LEU A 268 -5.94 1.46 -20.96
N ALA A 269 -7.13 2.05 -20.86
CA ALA A 269 -7.82 2.66 -21.98
C ALA A 269 -7.04 3.84 -22.57
N HIS A 270 -6.51 4.73 -21.72
CA HIS A 270 -5.70 5.87 -22.16
C HIS A 270 -4.34 5.44 -22.72
N SER A 271 -3.66 4.49 -22.06
CA SER A 271 -2.32 4.05 -22.45
C SER A 271 -2.30 3.14 -23.69
N CYS A 272 -3.42 2.57 -24.09
CA CYS A 272 -3.44 1.56 -25.15
C CYS A 272 -2.94 2.10 -26.51
N MET A 273 -3.16 3.38 -26.80
CA MET A 273 -2.75 4.03 -28.04
C MET A 273 -1.48 4.88 -27.91
N GLU A 274 -1.08 5.21 -26.68
CA GLU A 274 0.07 6.06 -26.37
C GLU A 274 1.11 5.27 -25.53
N PRO A 275 2.08 4.56 -26.14
CA PRO A 275 3.11 3.84 -25.43
C PRO A 275 3.92 4.76 -24.50
N GLY A 276 4.18 4.32 -23.25
CA GLY A 276 4.85 5.10 -22.21
C GLY A 276 3.91 5.95 -21.36
N LEU A 277 2.64 6.06 -21.70
CA LEU A 277 1.68 6.84 -20.91
C LEU A 277 1.40 6.19 -19.54
N SER A 278 1.39 4.87 -19.44
CA SER A 278 1.24 4.16 -18.16
C SER A 278 2.38 4.47 -17.19
N GLU A 279 3.60 4.56 -17.69
CA GLU A 279 4.76 4.96 -16.90
C GLU A 279 4.67 6.44 -16.48
N THR A 280 4.18 7.29 -17.38
CA THR A 280 3.94 8.71 -17.09
C THR A 280 2.89 8.88 -15.98
N PHE A 281 1.81 8.11 -15.99
CA PHE A 281 0.85 8.07 -14.87
C PHE A 281 1.51 7.64 -13.56
N ARG A 282 2.34 6.60 -13.60
CA ARG A 282 3.08 6.13 -12.43
C ARG A 282 3.97 7.20 -11.83
N GLU A 283 4.70 7.94 -12.69
CA GLU A 283 5.57 9.04 -12.26
C GLU A 283 4.80 10.22 -11.67
N VAL A 284 3.66 10.59 -12.24
CA VAL A 284 2.82 11.72 -11.75
C VAL A 284 2.23 11.40 -10.36
N PHE A 285 1.97 10.13 -10.05
CA PHE A 285 1.41 9.72 -8.77
C PHE A 285 2.44 9.24 -7.74
N ASN A 286 3.74 9.21 -8.10
CA ASN A 286 4.83 8.78 -7.25
C ASN A 286 5.41 9.97 -6.47
N PHE A 287 5.74 9.78 -5.18
CA PHE A 287 6.48 10.78 -4.38
C PHE A 287 7.97 10.87 -4.71
N GLU A 288 8.47 10.04 -5.62
CA GLU A 288 9.85 10.12 -6.10
C GLU A 288 9.97 11.22 -7.18
N GLY A 289 10.72 12.28 -6.90
CA GLY A 289 10.86 13.41 -7.81
C GLY A 289 9.81 14.50 -7.58
N ALA A 290 9.07 14.87 -8.62
CA ALA A 290 8.03 15.90 -8.50
C ALA A 290 6.69 15.29 -8.03
N ASP A 291 5.95 16.03 -7.21
CA ASP A 291 4.70 15.63 -6.59
C ASP A 291 3.65 16.75 -6.63
N LEU A 292 2.41 16.44 -6.31
CA LEU A 292 1.26 17.34 -6.33
C LEU A 292 1.09 18.04 -4.98
N TYR A 293 1.26 19.35 -4.96
CA TYR A 293 1.10 20.17 -3.76
C TYR A 293 0.05 21.26 -3.95
N LEU A 294 -0.86 21.38 -2.97
CA LEU A 294 -1.69 22.56 -2.83
C LEU A 294 -0.95 23.61 -1.98
N ILE A 295 -0.53 24.70 -2.61
CA ILE A 295 0.25 25.76 -1.98
C ILE A 295 -0.51 27.09 -1.97
N GLU A 296 -0.26 27.91 -0.96
CA GLU A 296 -0.64 29.32 -0.95
C GLU A 296 0.43 30.11 -1.70
N LEU A 297 0.04 30.85 -2.72
CA LEU A 297 0.93 31.69 -3.52
C LEU A 297 0.37 33.13 -3.59
N PRO A 298 0.52 33.96 -2.54
CA PRO A 298 -0.08 35.28 -2.48
C PRO A 298 0.33 36.20 -3.63
N ALA A 299 1.50 36.00 -4.21
CA ALA A 299 1.97 36.74 -5.38
C ALA A 299 1.20 36.46 -6.68
N ALA A 300 0.38 35.40 -6.71
CA ALA A 300 -0.46 35.05 -7.85
C ALA A 300 -1.82 35.78 -7.86
N GLU A 301 -2.22 36.41 -6.75
CA GLU A 301 -3.49 37.12 -6.67
C GLU A 301 -3.62 38.17 -7.77
N GLY A 302 -4.70 38.11 -8.51
CA GLY A 302 -5.00 39.05 -9.60
C GLY A 302 -4.30 38.75 -10.92
N LEU A 303 -3.37 37.78 -10.98
CA LEU A 303 -2.85 37.27 -12.24
C LEU A 303 -3.87 36.36 -12.90
N THR A 304 -3.74 36.19 -14.21
CA THR A 304 -4.45 35.12 -14.92
C THR A 304 -3.72 33.79 -14.73
N PHE A 305 -4.42 32.68 -14.88
CA PHE A 305 -3.79 31.34 -14.82
C PHE A 305 -2.70 31.17 -15.88
N GLY A 306 -2.88 31.72 -17.07
CA GLY A 306 -1.87 31.73 -18.11
C GLY A 306 -0.61 32.50 -17.71
N GLU A 307 -0.75 33.68 -17.10
CA GLU A 307 0.38 34.44 -16.57
C GLU A 307 1.09 33.67 -15.45
N LEU A 308 0.35 33.04 -14.53
CA LEU A 308 0.90 32.20 -13.49
C LEU A 308 1.72 31.05 -14.07
N SER A 309 1.16 30.32 -15.04
CA SER A 309 1.78 29.10 -15.61
C SER A 309 3.14 29.34 -16.25
N ILE A 310 3.39 30.53 -16.80
CA ILE A 310 4.69 30.91 -17.35
C ILE A 310 5.59 31.63 -16.35
N GLN A 311 5.08 32.08 -15.19
CA GLN A 311 5.84 32.83 -14.19
C GLN A 311 6.32 31.99 -13.01
N VAL A 312 5.91 30.71 -12.90
CA VAL A 312 6.36 29.82 -11.82
C VAL A 312 7.52 28.97 -12.27
N ASP A 313 8.69 29.14 -11.62
CA ASP A 313 9.86 28.28 -11.75
C ASP A 313 9.96 27.32 -10.56
N GLY A 314 10.56 26.14 -10.75
CA GLY A 314 10.68 25.08 -9.74
C GLY A 314 9.35 24.36 -9.45
N GLY A 315 8.32 24.60 -10.27
CA GLY A 315 7.04 23.91 -10.24
C GLY A 315 6.18 24.21 -11.47
N VAL A 316 5.19 23.36 -11.72
CA VAL A 316 4.22 23.52 -12.81
C VAL A 316 2.84 23.74 -12.18
N PRO A 317 2.22 24.94 -12.33
CA PRO A 317 0.84 25.15 -11.92
C PRO A 317 -0.12 24.31 -12.77
N LEU A 318 -0.89 23.44 -12.10
CA LEU A 318 -1.83 22.52 -12.76
C LEU A 318 -3.27 22.98 -12.62
N GLY A 319 -3.59 23.72 -11.57
CA GLY A 319 -4.96 24.10 -11.27
C GLY A 319 -5.12 25.05 -10.10
N LEU A 320 -6.35 25.40 -9.82
CA LEU A 320 -6.75 26.31 -8.75
C LEU A 320 -7.74 25.60 -7.81
N CYS A 321 -7.58 25.77 -6.51
CA CYS A 321 -8.42 25.20 -5.48
C CYS A 321 -9.03 26.31 -4.59
N GLY A 322 -10.32 26.58 -4.83
CA GLY A 322 -11.19 27.31 -3.93
C GLY A 322 -12.06 26.35 -3.13
N ASP A 323 -13.39 26.42 -3.27
CA ASP A 323 -14.33 25.43 -2.72
C ASP A 323 -14.17 24.06 -3.40
N THR A 324 -13.80 24.04 -4.67
CA THR A 324 -13.50 22.86 -5.48
C THR A 324 -12.19 23.04 -6.20
N LEU A 325 -11.50 21.93 -6.46
CA LEU A 325 -10.30 21.92 -7.28
C LEU A 325 -10.70 21.90 -8.76
N THR A 326 -10.10 22.78 -9.55
CA THR A 326 -10.25 22.84 -11.01
C THR A 326 -8.88 22.67 -11.65
N LEU A 327 -8.70 21.62 -12.44
CA LEU A 327 -7.49 21.39 -13.23
C LEU A 327 -7.53 22.24 -14.50
N ASN A 328 -6.36 22.67 -14.97
CA ASN A 328 -6.14 23.39 -16.21
C ASN A 328 -7.26 24.45 -16.49
N PRO A 329 -7.50 25.38 -15.55
CA PRO A 329 -8.52 26.38 -15.78
C PRO A 329 -8.18 27.23 -17.01
N PRO A 330 -9.16 27.89 -17.67
CA PRO A 330 -8.91 28.74 -18.82
C PRO A 330 -7.78 29.75 -18.55
N ALA A 331 -6.93 29.97 -19.56
CA ALA A 331 -5.72 30.82 -19.40
C ALA A 331 -6.03 32.25 -18.96
N ASP A 332 -7.25 32.78 -19.26
CA ASP A 332 -7.73 34.11 -18.86
C ASP A 332 -8.43 34.12 -17.49
N ARG A 333 -8.55 32.99 -16.80
CA ARG A 333 -9.13 32.88 -15.44
C ARG A 333 -8.27 33.65 -14.44
N VAL A 334 -8.84 34.66 -13.81
CA VAL A 334 -8.16 35.47 -12.78
C VAL A 334 -8.18 34.72 -11.43
N ILE A 335 -7.06 34.70 -10.75
CA ILE A 335 -6.84 34.02 -9.47
C ILE A 335 -7.33 34.88 -8.32
N ALA A 336 -8.16 34.33 -7.45
CA ALA A 336 -8.69 35.03 -6.27
C ALA A 336 -7.74 34.88 -5.06
N ALA A 337 -7.88 35.80 -4.08
CA ALA A 337 -7.01 35.85 -2.90
C ALA A 337 -7.11 34.64 -1.96
N ASP A 338 -8.23 33.92 -1.98
CA ASP A 338 -8.53 32.76 -1.15
C ASP A 338 -8.28 31.43 -1.85
N GLU A 339 -7.82 31.47 -3.11
CA GLU A 339 -7.52 30.27 -3.88
C GLU A 339 -6.09 29.79 -3.61
N ARG A 340 -5.94 28.47 -3.44
CA ARG A 340 -4.65 27.78 -3.44
C ARG A 340 -4.32 27.30 -4.85
N VAL A 341 -3.04 27.23 -5.15
CA VAL A 341 -2.56 26.72 -6.45
C VAL A 341 -2.17 25.24 -6.29
N LEU A 342 -2.69 24.38 -7.16
CA LEU A 342 -2.18 23.03 -7.32
C LEU A 342 -0.92 23.09 -8.18
N VAL A 343 0.21 22.69 -7.63
CA VAL A 343 1.52 22.72 -8.31
C VAL A 343 2.14 21.35 -8.31
N PHE A 344 2.71 20.95 -9.43
CA PHE A 344 3.55 19.77 -9.57
C PHE A 344 5.01 20.21 -9.42
N SER A 345 5.68 19.80 -8.34
CA SER A 345 7.03 20.27 -7.98
C SER A 345 7.78 19.25 -7.14
N GLU A 346 9.14 19.32 -7.12
CA GLU A 346 9.96 18.40 -6.32
C GLU A 346 9.73 18.55 -4.82
N GLU A 347 9.58 19.79 -4.35
CA GLU A 347 9.29 20.09 -2.94
C GLU A 347 8.17 21.13 -2.86
N ARG A 348 7.42 21.11 -1.77
CA ARG A 348 6.30 22.05 -1.55
C ARG A 348 6.70 23.53 -1.69
N ASP A 349 7.93 23.86 -1.31
CA ASP A 349 8.45 25.24 -1.26
C ASP A 349 9.35 25.58 -2.45
N SER A 350 9.50 24.68 -3.44
CA SER A 350 10.37 24.93 -4.60
C SER A 350 9.74 25.84 -5.64
N ALA A 351 8.41 25.87 -5.73
CA ALA A 351 7.70 26.74 -6.66
C ALA A 351 7.82 28.20 -6.27
N ARG A 352 8.34 29.04 -7.18
CA ARG A 352 8.57 30.47 -6.94
C ARG A 352 8.21 31.31 -8.17
N MET A 353 7.75 32.53 -7.95
CA MET A 353 7.49 33.49 -9.01
C MET A 353 8.79 34.07 -9.57
N VAL A 354 8.91 34.13 -10.89
CA VAL A 354 10.00 34.82 -11.60
C VAL A 354 9.53 36.16 -12.20
N SER A 355 10.50 37.02 -12.54
CA SER A 355 10.17 38.34 -13.07
C SER A 355 9.54 38.26 -14.45
N PRO A 356 8.40 38.93 -14.70
CA PRO A 356 7.75 38.94 -16.03
C PRO A 356 8.63 39.47 -17.17
N ALA A 357 9.66 40.27 -16.86
CA ALA A 357 10.54 40.88 -17.88
C ALA A 357 11.46 39.88 -18.62
N GLU A 358 11.58 38.66 -18.09
CA GLU A 358 12.43 37.57 -18.64
C GLU A 358 11.62 36.50 -19.35
N LEU A 359 10.30 36.66 -19.47
CA LEU A 359 9.38 35.65 -19.94
C LEU A 359 8.88 35.93 -21.36
N PRO A 360 8.51 34.87 -22.13
CA PRO A 360 7.83 35.05 -23.42
C PRO A 360 6.47 35.70 -23.22
N ALA A 361 5.98 36.42 -24.23
CA ALA A 361 4.60 36.88 -24.24
C ALA A 361 3.65 35.69 -24.35
N LEU A 362 2.50 35.75 -23.64
CA LEU A 362 1.45 34.75 -23.83
C LEU A 362 0.98 34.79 -25.28
N PRO A 363 1.01 33.67 -26.01
CA PRO A 363 0.52 33.62 -27.37
C PRO A 363 -1.01 33.70 -27.42
N GLU A 364 -1.54 34.09 -28.57
CA GLU A 364 -2.99 34.01 -28.78
C GLU A 364 -3.44 32.55 -28.81
N PRO A 365 -4.64 32.23 -28.28
CA PRO A 365 -5.19 30.87 -28.30
C PRO A 365 -5.27 30.31 -29.74
N GLN A 366 -4.82 29.08 -29.91
CA GLN A 366 -4.90 28.36 -31.18
C GLN A 366 -5.86 27.18 -31.01
N ASN A 367 -7.00 27.26 -31.66
CA ASN A 367 -8.06 26.24 -31.61
C ASN A 367 -7.94 25.20 -32.74
N GLU A 368 -6.73 24.92 -33.23
CA GLU A 368 -6.56 23.87 -34.24
C GLU A 368 -6.47 22.51 -33.53
N ALA A 369 -7.52 21.71 -33.67
CA ALA A 369 -7.51 20.31 -33.30
C ALA A 369 -6.51 19.54 -34.19
N PHE A 370 -5.63 18.76 -33.57
CA PHE A 370 -4.76 17.87 -34.32
C PHE A 370 -5.57 16.66 -34.77
N PRO A 371 -5.58 16.37 -36.11
CA PRO A 371 -6.22 15.16 -36.57
C PRO A 371 -5.41 13.95 -36.11
N GLU A 372 -5.96 13.23 -35.14
CA GLU A 372 -5.40 11.94 -34.75
C GLU A 372 -5.81 10.85 -35.72
N ALA A 373 -4.90 9.90 -35.96
CA ALA A 373 -5.21 8.77 -36.83
C ALA A 373 -6.33 7.91 -36.21
N PRO A 374 -7.28 7.38 -37.00
CA PRO A 374 -8.31 6.49 -36.48
C PRO A 374 -7.66 5.22 -35.91
N GLY A 375 -7.93 4.92 -34.64
CA GLY A 375 -7.37 3.79 -33.93
C GLY A 375 -8.21 2.53 -34.04
N LYS A 376 -7.50 1.38 -33.98
CA LYS A 376 -8.09 0.05 -33.88
C LYS A 376 -7.54 -0.67 -32.66
N VAL A 377 -8.42 -0.97 -31.70
CA VAL A 377 -8.04 -1.57 -30.42
C VAL A 377 -8.55 -3.02 -30.35
N THR A 378 -7.68 -3.93 -29.94
CA THR A 378 -8.04 -5.32 -29.64
C THR A 378 -7.99 -5.50 -28.12
N VAL A 379 -9.10 -5.89 -27.49
CA VAL A 379 -9.16 -6.17 -26.05
C VAL A 379 -9.28 -7.67 -25.83
N ILE A 380 -8.39 -8.24 -25.04
CA ILE A 380 -8.34 -9.67 -24.71
C ILE A 380 -8.72 -9.84 -23.25
N GLY A 381 -9.80 -10.59 -23.01
CA GLY A 381 -10.36 -10.84 -21.68
C GLY A 381 -11.80 -10.36 -21.55
N GLY A 382 -12.41 -10.63 -20.41
CA GLY A 382 -13.81 -10.32 -20.14
C GLY A 382 -14.08 -10.05 -18.67
N SER A 383 -13.12 -9.45 -17.98
CA SER A 383 -13.26 -9.06 -16.58
C SER A 383 -14.18 -7.85 -16.38
N GLU A 384 -14.47 -7.50 -15.12
CA GLU A 384 -15.23 -6.31 -14.74
C GLU A 384 -14.63 -5.02 -15.36
N SER A 385 -13.30 -4.98 -15.50
CA SER A 385 -12.57 -3.87 -16.13
C SER A 385 -12.94 -3.64 -17.62
N LEU A 386 -13.44 -4.67 -18.31
CA LEU A 386 -13.79 -4.57 -19.75
C LEU A 386 -14.72 -3.41 -20.04
N PHE A 387 -15.81 -3.29 -19.29
CA PHE A 387 -16.83 -2.27 -19.55
C PHE A 387 -16.29 -0.86 -19.34
N THR A 388 -15.46 -0.67 -18.30
CA THR A 388 -14.80 0.60 -18.06
C THR A 388 -13.78 0.92 -19.17
N VAL A 389 -12.97 -0.06 -19.60
CA VAL A 389 -12.05 0.15 -20.74
C VAL A 389 -12.83 0.58 -21.98
N LEU A 390 -13.93 -0.12 -22.32
CA LEU A 390 -14.75 0.22 -23.47
C LEU A 390 -15.39 1.61 -23.39
N GLN A 391 -15.77 2.07 -22.19
CA GLN A 391 -16.31 3.41 -21.97
C GLN A 391 -15.24 4.50 -22.11
N GLU A 392 -14.03 4.25 -21.62
CA GLU A 392 -12.95 5.22 -21.50
C GLU A 392 -11.93 5.17 -22.66
N LEU A 393 -12.16 4.34 -23.71
CA LEU A 393 -11.29 4.35 -24.90
C LEU A 393 -11.23 5.76 -25.51
N PRO A 394 -10.06 6.20 -26.04
CA PRO A 394 -9.92 7.50 -26.70
C PRO A 394 -10.96 7.75 -27.81
N GLU A 395 -11.29 9.02 -28.04
CA GLU A 395 -12.35 9.41 -28.99
C GLU A 395 -12.02 9.08 -30.44
N ASN A 396 -10.73 8.99 -30.79
CA ASN A 396 -10.28 8.62 -32.15
C ASN A 396 -10.36 7.11 -32.46
N VAL A 397 -10.71 6.25 -31.48
CA VAL A 397 -10.92 4.81 -31.71
C VAL A 397 -12.16 4.61 -32.59
N ARG A 398 -12.01 3.85 -33.68
CA ARG A 398 -13.08 3.56 -34.65
C ARG A 398 -13.48 2.09 -34.75
N GLU A 399 -12.58 1.19 -34.41
CA GLU A 399 -12.81 -0.25 -34.42
C GLU A 399 -12.31 -0.89 -33.10
N VAL A 400 -13.14 -1.75 -32.52
CA VAL A 400 -12.78 -2.57 -31.38
C VAL A 400 -13.02 -4.04 -31.65
N LEU A 401 -11.98 -4.87 -31.43
CA LEU A 401 -12.05 -6.32 -31.56
C LEU A 401 -11.96 -6.94 -30.16
N LEU A 402 -12.97 -7.66 -29.71
CA LEU A 402 -12.99 -8.37 -28.44
C LEU A 402 -12.64 -9.84 -28.65
N ALA A 403 -11.71 -10.37 -27.83
CA ALA A 403 -11.28 -11.76 -27.83
C ALA A 403 -11.35 -12.36 -26.42
N GLU A 404 -11.63 -13.67 -26.32
CA GLU A 404 -11.81 -14.41 -25.04
C GLU A 404 -12.89 -13.77 -24.13
N THR A 405 -13.84 -13.03 -24.72
CA THR A 405 -14.91 -12.34 -24.00
C THR A 405 -16.10 -13.27 -23.77
N PRO A 406 -16.59 -13.42 -22.52
CA PRO A 406 -17.77 -14.22 -22.20
C PRO A 406 -19.01 -13.78 -22.97
N ALA A 407 -19.88 -14.74 -23.30
CA ALA A 407 -21.04 -14.48 -24.13
C ALA A 407 -22.08 -13.55 -23.46
N ASP A 408 -22.18 -13.57 -22.16
CA ASP A 408 -23.04 -12.72 -21.35
C ASP A 408 -22.59 -11.25 -21.31
N CYS A 409 -21.30 -10.97 -21.48
CA CYS A 409 -20.77 -9.59 -21.54
C CYS A 409 -21.00 -8.91 -22.90
N ARG A 410 -21.33 -9.65 -23.97
CA ARG A 410 -21.37 -9.12 -25.34
C ARG A 410 -22.48 -8.10 -25.58
N ALA A 411 -23.63 -8.32 -24.96
CA ALA A 411 -24.78 -7.42 -25.12
C ALA A 411 -24.51 -6.06 -24.49
N GLU A 412 -23.94 -6.05 -23.30
CA GLU A 412 -23.57 -4.83 -22.59
C GLU A 412 -22.41 -4.10 -23.31
N ALA A 413 -21.39 -4.84 -23.77
CA ALA A 413 -20.30 -4.27 -24.56
C ALA A 413 -20.81 -3.58 -25.84
N GLN A 414 -21.82 -4.15 -26.51
CA GLN A 414 -22.46 -3.54 -27.72
C GLN A 414 -23.25 -2.29 -27.33
N GLU A 415 -23.99 -2.32 -26.22
CA GLU A 415 -24.74 -1.16 -25.73
C GLU A 415 -23.79 0.00 -25.40
N ILE A 416 -22.65 -0.28 -24.78
CA ILE A 416 -21.62 0.73 -24.51
C ILE A 416 -21.09 1.31 -25.82
N ALA A 417 -20.70 0.48 -26.78
CA ALA A 417 -20.17 0.93 -28.07
C ALA A 417 -21.12 1.86 -28.79
N ASP A 418 -22.42 1.54 -28.75
CA ASP A 418 -23.48 2.29 -29.46
C ASP A 418 -23.90 3.57 -28.72
N SER A 419 -23.71 3.63 -27.38
CA SER A 419 -24.14 4.76 -26.55
C SER A 419 -23.12 5.88 -26.41
N ARG A 420 -21.87 5.67 -26.85
CA ARG A 420 -20.81 6.69 -26.78
C ARG A 420 -21.12 7.87 -27.72
N GLU A 421 -20.59 9.04 -27.34
CA GLU A 421 -20.64 10.24 -28.19
C GLU A 421 -19.92 10.01 -29.52
N HIS A 422 -18.80 9.29 -29.50
CA HIS A 422 -18.05 8.82 -30.67
C HIS A 422 -18.12 7.29 -30.76
N PRO A 423 -19.16 6.70 -31.41
CA PRO A 423 -19.33 5.26 -31.52
C PRO A 423 -18.22 4.60 -32.33
N TYR A 424 -17.84 3.39 -31.96
CA TYR A 424 -16.90 2.56 -32.71
C TYR A 424 -17.55 1.24 -33.16
N ALA A 425 -17.03 0.65 -34.23
CA ALA A 425 -17.48 -0.65 -34.70
C ALA A 425 -16.94 -1.75 -33.79
N LEU A 426 -17.85 -2.50 -33.13
CA LEU A 426 -17.49 -3.61 -32.25
C LEU A 426 -17.56 -4.94 -33.01
N SER A 427 -16.56 -5.79 -32.83
CA SER A 427 -16.50 -7.12 -33.42
C SER A 427 -15.95 -8.14 -32.40
N PHE A 428 -16.22 -9.43 -32.61
CA PHE A 428 -15.85 -10.49 -31.71
C PHE A 428 -14.99 -11.56 -32.41
N TYR A 429 -13.88 -11.94 -31.77
CA TYR A 429 -13.01 -13.03 -32.19
C TYR A 429 -13.34 -14.30 -31.43
N ASP A 430 -14.09 -15.22 -32.08
CA ASP A 430 -14.66 -16.40 -31.42
C ASP A 430 -13.73 -17.62 -31.36
N ARG A 431 -12.44 -17.46 -31.66
CA ARG A 431 -11.47 -18.57 -31.66
C ARG A 431 -10.59 -18.50 -30.45
N SER A 432 -10.40 -19.64 -29.78
CA SER A 432 -9.54 -19.71 -28.60
C SER A 432 -8.09 -19.32 -28.89
N LEU A 433 -7.54 -18.41 -28.11
CA LEU A 433 -6.17 -17.90 -28.21
C LEU A 433 -5.13 -18.87 -27.67
N LYS A 434 -5.52 -19.98 -27.03
CA LYS A 434 -4.62 -21.06 -26.62
C LYS A 434 -3.91 -21.73 -27.80
N ARG A 435 -4.36 -21.49 -29.02
CA ARG A 435 -3.72 -22.01 -30.24
C ARG A 435 -2.88 -20.90 -30.88
N THR A 436 -1.58 -21.10 -31.02
CA THR A 436 -0.64 -20.15 -31.63
C THR A 436 -1.11 -19.61 -32.99
N ARG A 437 -1.72 -20.45 -33.84
CA ARG A 437 -2.27 -20.00 -35.13
C ARG A 437 -3.32 -18.92 -34.95
N ASN A 438 -4.26 -19.10 -34.01
CA ASN A 438 -5.34 -18.15 -33.77
C ASN A 438 -4.81 -16.84 -33.19
N LEU A 439 -3.84 -16.95 -32.27
CA LEU A 439 -3.16 -15.79 -31.70
C LEU A 439 -2.38 -15.01 -32.78
N THR A 440 -1.72 -15.71 -33.70
CA THR A 440 -1.04 -15.08 -34.83
C THR A 440 -2.02 -14.34 -35.75
N GLU A 441 -3.18 -14.95 -36.03
CA GLU A 441 -4.25 -14.34 -36.85
C GLU A 441 -4.77 -13.06 -36.15
N LEU A 442 -5.06 -13.12 -34.86
CA LEU A 442 -5.47 -11.96 -34.06
C LEU A 442 -4.42 -10.84 -34.13
N ALA A 443 -3.15 -11.17 -33.87
CA ALA A 443 -2.04 -10.23 -33.88
C ALA A 443 -1.90 -9.49 -35.22
N GLN A 444 -2.12 -10.20 -36.34
CA GLN A 444 -2.08 -9.59 -37.67
C GLN A 444 -3.25 -8.64 -37.96
N MET A 445 -4.33 -8.72 -37.20
CA MET A 445 -5.51 -7.86 -37.33
C MET A 445 -5.48 -6.66 -36.37
N SER A 446 -4.49 -6.62 -35.43
CA SER A 446 -4.43 -5.67 -34.33
C SER A 446 -3.42 -4.57 -34.60
N GLU A 447 -3.72 -3.36 -34.13
CA GLU A 447 -2.80 -2.21 -34.07
C GLU A 447 -2.41 -1.88 -32.63
N HIS A 448 -3.37 -1.98 -31.71
CA HIS A 448 -3.18 -1.83 -30.28
C HIS A 448 -3.86 -3.00 -29.56
N ILE A 449 -3.17 -3.62 -28.61
CA ILE A 449 -3.67 -4.79 -27.87
C ILE A 449 -3.70 -4.47 -26.39
N VAL A 450 -4.89 -4.59 -25.78
CA VAL A 450 -5.08 -4.50 -24.33
C VAL A 450 -5.32 -5.90 -23.78
N ILE A 451 -4.55 -6.32 -22.78
CA ILE A 451 -4.71 -7.58 -22.06
C ILE A 451 -5.28 -7.28 -20.67
N LEU A 452 -6.50 -7.76 -20.43
CA LEU A 452 -7.17 -7.61 -19.12
C LEU A 452 -6.83 -8.78 -18.21
N SER A 453 -6.63 -8.52 -16.94
CA SER A 453 -6.46 -9.54 -15.92
C SER A 453 -7.78 -10.24 -15.60
N ASP A 454 -7.74 -11.53 -15.31
CA ASP A 454 -8.90 -12.36 -14.94
C ASP A 454 -9.11 -12.31 -13.41
N TYR A 455 -10.06 -11.50 -12.96
CA TYR A 455 -10.35 -11.31 -11.53
C TYR A 455 -11.02 -12.52 -10.86
N ASP A 456 -11.48 -13.50 -11.61
CA ASP A 456 -12.03 -14.75 -11.07
C ASP A 456 -10.93 -15.75 -10.67
N LYS A 457 -9.66 -15.48 -11.05
CA LYS A 457 -8.50 -16.29 -10.69
C LYS A 457 -7.70 -15.68 -9.52
N PRO A 458 -6.92 -16.52 -8.82
CA PRO A 458 -5.87 -16.01 -7.93
C PRO A 458 -4.89 -15.11 -8.68
N ASP A 459 -4.37 -14.07 -8.02
CA ASP A 459 -3.56 -13.03 -8.63
C ASP A 459 -2.36 -13.56 -9.41
N ASP A 460 -1.60 -14.50 -8.82
CA ASP A 460 -0.42 -15.07 -9.48
C ASP A 460 -0.78 -15.89 -10.73
N GLU A 461 -1.93 -16.57 -10.72
CA GLU A 461 -2.38 -17.35 -11.89
C GLU A 461 -2.85 -16.41 -13.01
N ALA A 462 -3.58 -15.35 -12.67
CA ALA A 462 -4.03 -14.33 -13.61
C ALA A 462 -2.84 -13.60 -14.26
N ASP A 463 -1.85 -13.20 -13.45
CA ASP A 463 -0.65 -12.54 -13.94
C ASP A 463 0.19 -13.45 -14.84
N MET A 464 0.33 -14.73 -14.50
CA MET A 464 1.03 -15.69 -15.35
C MET A 464 0.34 -15.89 -16.70
N ASP A 465 -1.00 -15.89 -16.74
CA ASP A 465 -1.75 -15.96 -18.01
C ASP A 465 -1.50 -14.70 -18.87
N SER A 466 -1.52 -13.52 -18.26
CA SER A 466 -1.19 -12.25 -18.92
C SER A 466 0.25 -12.25 -19.46
N ILE A 467 1.22 -12.69 -18.66
CA ILE A 467 2.63 -12.79 -19.03
C ILE A 467 2.83 -13.77 -20.22
N PHE A 468 2.23 -14.97 -20.16
CA PHE A 468 2.36 -15.93 -21.25
C PHE A 468 1.75 -15.39 -22.55
N LEU A 469 0.61 -14.72 -22.48
CA LEU A 469 -0.03 -14.12 -23.64
C LEU A 469 0.85 -13.01 -24.23
N LEU A 470 1.35 -12.12 -23.38
CA LEU A 470 2.27 -11.06 -23.76
C LEU A 470 3.54 -11.59 -24.45
N LEU A 471 4.23 -12.57 -23.84
CA LEU A 471 5.45 -13.13 -24.39
C LEU A 471 5.22 -13.76 -25.78
N ASN A 472 4.09 -14.46 -25.97
CA ASN A 472 3.72 -15.02 -27.26
C ASN A 472 3.42 -13.92 -28.30
N LEU A 473 2.72 -12.87 -27.92
CA LEU A 473 2.46 -11.73 -28.82
C LEU A 473 3.77 -11.04 -29.20
N ARG A 474 4.68 -10.82 -28.28
CA ARG A 474 6.02 -10.23 -28.58
C ARG A 474 6.83 -11.11 -29.53
N ASP A 475 6.83 -12.44 -29.34
CA ASP A 475 7.47 -13.37 -30.28
C ASP A 475 6.86 -13.26 -31.68
N ILE A 476 5.51 -13.25 -31.79
CA ILE A 476 4.80 -13.10 -33.05
C ILE A 476 5.14 -11.76 -33.71
N ARG A 477 5.13 -10.65 -32.96
CA ARG A 477 5.50 -9.31 -33.44
C ARG A 477 6.88 -9.31 -34.07
N THR A 478 7.88 -9.81 -33.33
CA THR A 478 9.27 -9.86 -33.78
C THR A 478 9.45 -10.79 -35.00
N ARG A 479 8.85 -11.97 -34.98
CA ARG A 479 9.02 -12.97 -36.03
C ARG A 479 8.36 -12.59 -37.34
N LEU A 480 7.24 -11.87 -37.29
CA LEU A 480 6.45 -11.48 -38.47
C LEU A 480 6.66 -10.00 -38.85
N ASP A 481 7.54 -9.28 -38.16
CA ASP A 481 7.82 -7.85 -38.38
C ASP A 481 6.50 -7.02 -38.36
N LEU A 482 5.67 -7.27 -37.33
CA LEU A 482 4.41 -6.56 -37.12
C LEU A 482 4.65 -5.34 -36.23
N ASN A 483 3.84 -4.31 -36.43
CA ASN A 483 3.88 -3.10 -35.62
C ASN A 483 2.56 -2.95 -34.86
N TYR A 484 2.56 -3.33 -33.59
CA TYR A 484 1.44 -3.08 -32.66
C TYR A 484 1.98 -2.89 -31.24
N ASN A 485 1.23 -2.11 -30.47
CA ASN A 485 1.49 -1.87 -29.06
C ASN A 485 0.74 -2.88 -28.20
N ILE A 486 1.28 -3.20 -27.03
CA ILE A 486 0.63 -4.08 -26.06
C ILE A 486 0.60 -3.36 -24.72
N THR A 487 -0.61 -3.18 -24.16
CA THR A 487 -0.79 -2.72 -22.80
C THR A 487 -1.39 -3.85 -21.97
N ALA A 488 -0.70 -4.29 -20.93
CA ALA A 488 -1.12 -5.45 -20.15
C ALA A 488 -1.40 -5.09 -18.69
N GLU A 489 -2.54 -5.55 -18.19
CA GLU A 489 -2.88 -5.48 -16.78
C GLU A 489 -2.15 -6.57 -16.03
N MET A 490 -1.50 -6.19 -14.91
CA MET A 490 -0.95 -7.09 -13.89
C MET A 490 -1.51 -6.71 -12.53
N ARG A 491 -1.69 -7.70 -11.67
CA ARG A 491 -2.22 -7.47 -10.33
C ARG A 491 -1.13 -7.25 -9.30
N ARG A 492 0.03 -7.92 -9.47
CA ARG A 492 1.12 -7.94 -8.49
C ARG A 492 2.42 -7.34 -9.04
N GLU A 493 3.00 -6.43 -8.29
CA GLU A 493 4.23 -5.73 -8.67
C GLU A 493 5.42 -6.66 -8.87
N TYR A 494 5.59 -7.66 -8.01
CA TYR A 494 6.72 -8.58 -8.13
C TYR A 494 6.70 -9.44 -9.41
N ASN A 495 5.53 -9.63 -10.02
CA ASN A 495 5.40 -10.36 -11.29
C ASN A 495 5.87 -9.52 -12.49
N GLN A 496 5.80 -8.19 -12.42
CA GLN A 496 6.33 -7.29 -13.45
C GLN A 496 7.83 -7.52 -13.68
N ASN A 497 8.58 -7.77 -12.61
CA ASN A 497 10.03 -8.01 -12.67
C ASN A 497 10.42 -9.30 -13.40
N LEU A 498 9.47 -10.19 -13.70
CA LEU A 498 9.70 -11.40 -14.48
C LEU A 498 9.77 -11.12 -15.99
N VAL A 499 9.35 -9.95 -16.43
CA VAL A 499 9.28 -9.58 -17.85
C VAL A 499 10.14 -8.35 -18.12
N VAL A 500 11.04 -8.47 -19.09
CA VAL A 500 11.79 -7.30 -19.59
C VAL A 500 10.86 -6.44 -20.44
N THR A 501 10.74 -5.16 -20.13
CA THR A 501 9.95 -4.19 -20.91
C THR A 501 10.65 -3.88 -22.24
N ASP A 502 9.87 -3.50 -23.26
CA ASP A 502 10.35 -2.94 -24.54
C ASP A 502 9.52 -1.70 -24.90
N ASP A 503 9.98 -0.89 -25.83
CA ASP A 503 9.41 0.42 -26.17
C ASP A 503 7.93 0.39 -26.63
N ASN A 504 7.41 -0.79 -26.97
CA ASN A 504 6.03 -0.95 -27.45
C ASN A 504 5.20 -1.84 -26.49
N THR A 505 5.59 -1.91 -25.22
CA THR A 505 4.89 -2.73 -24.22
C THR A 505 4.78 -1.97 -22.92
N ASP A 506 3.55 -1.69 -22.51
CA ASP A 506 3.22 -1.06 -21.24
C ASP A 506 2.62 -2.06 -20.26
N PHE A 507 2.91 -1.84 -18.98
CA PHE A 507 2.30 -2.58 -17.88
C PHE A 507 1.56 -1.63 -16.94
N VAL A 508 0.32 -1.96 -16.62
CA VAL A 508 -0.42 -1.30 -15.56
C VAL A 508 -0.55 -2.28 -14.41
N VAL A 509 0.19 -2.03 -13.33
CA VAL A 509 0.24 -2.91 -12.16
C VAL A 509 -0.71 -2.42 -11.10
N ALA A 510 -1.78 -3.18 -10.85
CA ALA A 510 -2.86 -2.78 -9.97
C ALA A 510 -2.41 -2.52 -8.52
N SER A 511 -1.57 -3.40 -7.94
CA SER A 511 -1.07 -3.22 -6.57
C SER A 511 -0.18 -1.98 -6.43
N ASN A 512 0.67 -1.71 -7.44
CA ASN A 512 1.54 -0.54 -7.45
C ASN A 512 0.71 0.75 -7.49
N MET A 513 -0.17 0.90 -8.49
CA MET A 513 -1.05 2.06 -8.62
C MET A 513 -1.92 2.28 -7.39
N SER A 514 -2.45 1.19 -6.82
CA SER A 514 -3.21 1.25 -5.57
C SER A 514 -2.39 1.83 -4.41
N SER A 515 -1.14 1.42 -4.29
CA SER A 515 -0.22 1.90 -3.26
C SER A 515 0.10 3.38 -3.43
N LEU A 516 0.34 3.83 -4.67
CA LEU A 516 0.55 5.24 -5.00
C LEU A 516 -0.68 6.09 -4.61
N PHE A 517 -1.86 5.69 -5.04
CA PHE A 517 -3.10 6.40 -4.71
C PHE A 517 -3.38 6.44 -3.20
N LEU A 518 -3.17 5.34 -2.48
CA LEU A 518 -3.37 5.31 -1.03
C LEU A 518 -2.39 6.24 -0.31
N ALA A 519 -1.13 6.26 -0.72
CA ALA A 519 -0.13 7.15 -0.15
C ALA A 519 -0.52 8.61 -0.38
N GLN A 520 -0.84 9.00 -1.61
CA GLN A 520 -1.25 10.34 -1.99
C GLN A 520 -2.51 10.80 -1.24
N LEU A 521 -3.56 9.98 -1.22
CA LEU A 521 -4.82 10.32 -0.57
C LEU A 521 -4.72 10.33 0.96
N SER A 522 -3.77 9.61 1.56
CA SER A 522 -3.53 9.66 3.01
C SER A 522 -2.90 10.97 3.45
N GLU A 523 -2.08 11.58 2.61
CA GLU A 523 -1.45 12.88 2.85
C GLU A 523 -2.34 14.05 2.40
N SER A 524 -2.98 13.94 1.23
CA SER A 524 -3.74 15.03 0.60
C SER A 524 -5.06 14.52 -0.01
N PRO A 525 -6.09 14.25 0.80
CA PRO A 525 -7.38 13.74 0.30
C PRO A 525 -8.08 14.71 -0.66
N GLU A 526 -7.74 16.00 -0.62
CA GLU A 526 -8.24 17.02 -1.54
C GLU A 526 -7.88 16.73 -3.02
N LEU A 527 -6.83 15.94 -3.26
CA LEU A 527 -6.40 15.55 -4.61
C LEU A 527 -7.31 14.52 -5.28
N LEU A 528 -8.25 13.90 -4.54
CA LEU A 528 -9.17 12.90 -5.12
C LEU A 528 -9.91 13.43 -6.35
N GLY A 529 -10.31 14.70 -6.34
CA GLY A 529 -10.98 15.35 -7.48
C GLY A 529 -10.09 15.38 -8.72
N ALA A 530 -8.82 15.80 -8.54
CA ALA A 530 -7.82 15.84 -9.60
C ALA A 530 -7.53 14.43 -10.15
N PHE A 531 -7.37 13.44 -9.28
CA PHE A 531 -7.12 12.05 -9.71
C PHE A 531 -8.29 11.48 -10.52
N ARG A 532 -9.52 11.74 -10.09
CA ARG A 532 -10.71 11.29 -10.86
C ARG A 532 -10.80 11.96 -12.22
N GLU A 533 -10.44 13.22 -12.32
CA GLU A 533 -10.45 13.96 -13.59
C GLU A 533 -9.34 13.44 -14.51
N LEU A 534 -8.09 13.35 -14.04
CA LEU A 534 -6.94 12.87 -14.81
C LEU A 534 -7.09 11.42 -15.30
N LEU A 535 -7.92 10.62 -14.63
CA LEU A 535 -8.22 9.24 -15.00
C LEU A 535 -9.50 9.11 -15.83
N SER A 536 -10.20 10.18 -16.17
CA SER A 536 -11.46 10.16 -16.93
C SER A 536 -11.22 10.64 -18.36
N ASN A 537 -11.92 10.07 -19.33
CA ASN A 537 -11.97 10.56 -20.72
C ASN A 537 -12.87 11.79 -20.88
N ARG A 538 -13.20 12.47 -19.79
CA ARG A 538 -14.01 13.70 -19.77
C ARG A 538 -13.30 14.75 -18.93
N GLY A 539 -12.94 15.86 -19.55
CA GLY A 539 -12.18 16.94 -18.93
C GLY A 539 -10.68 16.82 -19.21
N ASN A 540 -9.88 17.18 -18.23
CA ASN A 540 -8.43 17.22 -18.42
C ASN A 540 -7.79 15.85 -18.25
N GLU A 541 -7.07 15.41 -19.28
CA GLU A 541 -6.35 14.15 -19.34
C GLU A 541 -4.84 14.37 -19.49
N LEU A 542 -4.07 13.33 -19.23
CA LEU A 542 -2.64 13.28 -19.45
C LEU A 542 -2.36 12.74 -20.86
N TYR A 543 -1.56 13.45 -21.64
CA TYR A 543 -1.21 13.09 -23.02
C TYR A 543 0.29 13.14 -23.27
N LEU A 544 0.73 12.29 -24.21
CA LEU A 544 2.05 12.35 -24.83
C LEU A 544 1.89 12.91 -26.26
N LYS A 545 2.13 14.20 -26.46
CA LYS A 545 1.96 14.86 -27.76
C LYS A 545 3.33 15.02 -28.44
N GLU A 546 3.47 14.55 -29.69
CA GLU A 546 4.70 14.74 -30.44
C GLU A 546 5.09 16.22 -30.56
N ALA A 547 6.36 16.54 -30.30
CA ALA A 547 6.89 17.91 -30.43
C ALA A 547 6.66 18.48 -31.84
N ALA A 548 6.69 17.62 -32.86
CA ALA A 548 6.38 17.98 -34.25
C ALA A 548 4.94 18.47 -34.43
N GLN A 549 3.96 17.81 -33.79
CA GLN A 549 2.54 18.20 -33.85
C GLN A 549 2.30 19.56 -33.19
N LEU A 550 3.02 19.84 -32.10
CA LEU A 550 2.95 21.12 -31.42
C LEU A 550 3.77 22.23 -32.09
N GLY A 551 4.49 21.91 -33.18
CA GLY A 551 5.35 22.86 -33.88
C GLY A 551 6.59 23.28 -33.08
N CYS A 552 7.04 22.44 -32.16
CA CYS A 552 8.12 22.73 -31.21
C CYS A 552 9.43 22.03 -31.56
N LEU A 553 9.68 21.68 -32.83
CA LEU A 553 10.97 21.12 -33.24
C LEU A 553 12.08 22.18 -33.19
N GLY A 554 13.26 21.78 -32.71
CA GLY A 554 14.42 22.64 -32.56
C GLY A 554 14.71 23.04 -31.11
N GLU A 555 15.43 24.14 -30.93
CA GLU A 555 15.80 24.66 -29.63
C GLU A 555 14.73 25.61 -29.10
N HIS A 556 14.17 25.29 -27.93
CA HIS A 556 13.17 26.10 -27.24
C HIS A 556 13.45 26.14 -25.74
N SER A 557 13.27 27.28 -25.11
CA SER A 557 13.24 27.35 -23.65
C SER A 557 11.96 26.69 -23.13
N VAL A 558 12.00 26.16 -21.90
CA VAL A 558 10.84 25.55 -21.26
C VAL A 558 9.71 26.60 -21.10
N ALA A 559 10.04 27.86 -20.83
CA ALA A 559 9.07 28.94 -20.79
C ALA A 559 8.35 29.13 -22.13
N GLU A 560 9.04 29.03 -23.27
CA GLU A 560 8.43 29.07 -24.59
C GLU A 560 7.53 27.86 -24.86
N LEU A 561 7.98 26.67 -24.45
CA LEU A 561 7.20 25.45 -24.59
C LEU A 561 5.91 25.49 -23.74
N ARG A 562 5.99 26.00 -22.49
CA ARG A 562 4.80 26.23 -21.65
C ARG A 562 3.84 27.21 -22.31
N ALA A 563 4.35 28.30 -22.87
CA ALA A 563 3.54 29.28 -23.59
C ALA A 563 2.85 28.67 -24.83
N VAL A 564 3.56 27.84 -25.61
CA VAL A 564 3.00 27.14 -26.77
C VAL A 564 1.94 26.13 -26.36
N ALA A 565 2.17 25.38 -25.27
CA ALA A 565 1.18 24.42 -24.73
C ALA A 565 -0.10 25.17 -24.29
N LEU A 566 0.04 26.25 -23.51
CA LEU A 566 -1.08 27.08 -23.05
C LEU A 566 -1.91 27.66 -24.18
N ALA A 567 -1.28 28.08 -25.30
CA ALA A 567 -2.00 28.55 -26.47
C ALA A 567 -2.95 27.51 -27.08
N ARG A 568 -2.71 26.24 -26.79
CA ARG A 568 -3.50 25.09 -27.25
C ARG A 568 -4.38 24.49 -26.15
N GLY A 569 -4.49 25.16 -25.01
CA GLY A 569 -5.28 24.68 -23.87
C GLY A 569 -4.60 23.59 -23.05
N TYR A 570 -3.29 23.40 -23.18
CA TYR A 570 -2.53 22.40 -22.42
C TYR A 570 -1.65 23.04 -21.36
N VAL A 571 -1.44 22.30 -20.25
CA VAL A 571 -0.39 22.58 -19.26
C VAL A 571 0.77 21.60 -19.51
N LEU A 572 1.98 22.13 -19.71
CA LEU A 572 3.18 21.32 -19.94
C LEU A 572 3.76 20.82 -18.60
N LEU A 573 3.81 19.51 -18.39
CA LEU A 573 4.44 18.87 -17.24
C LEU A 573 5.94 18.60 -17.45
N GLY A 574 6.29 18.21 -18.67
CA GLY A 574 7.64 17.76 -19.01
C GLY A 574 7.76 17.28 -20.45
N TRP A 575 8.76 16.47 -20.71
CA TRP A 575 9.00 15.90 -22.01
C TRP A 575 9.56 14.47 -21.93
N LEU A 576 9.32 13.69 -22.97
CA LEU A 576 9.80 12.32 -23.13
C LEU A 576 10.67 12.28 -24.40
N PRO A 577 12.02 12.18 -24.28
CA PRO A 577 12.90 12.01 -25.44
C PRO A 577 12.68 10.64 -26.09
N ALA A 578 12.78 10.56 -27.39
CA ALA A 578 12.66 9.29 -28.12
C ALA A 578 13.68 8.26 -27.62
N GLY A 579 13.18 7.14 -27.05
CA GLY A 579 14.02 6.08 -26.46
C GLY A 579 14.70 6.46 -25.14
N GLY A 580 14.26 7.52 -24.47
CA GLY A 580 14.74 7.97 -23.16
C GLY A 580 13.70 7.83 -22.06
N SER A 581 13.98 8.38 -20.89
CA SER A 581 13.06 8.45 -19.76
C SER A 581 12.39 9.82 -19.68
N SER A 582 11.20 9.89 -19.13
CA SER A 582 10.45 11.12 -18.89
C SER A 582 11.25 12.11 -18.02
N VAL A 583 11.21 13.39 -18.39
CA VAL A 583 11.78 14.48 -17.61
C VAL A 583 10.65 15.42 -17.22
N PHE A 584 10.37 15.50 -15.94
CA PHE A 584 9.30 16.33 -15.39
C PHE A 584 9.83 17.64 -14.83
N ASN A 585 9.00 18.67 -14.84
CA ASN A 585 9.23 19.96 -14.25
C ASN A 585 10.62 20.55 -14.55
N PRO A 586 11.07 20.59 -15.84
CA PRO A 586 12.34 21.20 -16.16
C PRO A 586 12.33 22.71 -15.83
N PRO A 587 13.48 23.30 -15.43
CA PRO A 587 13.59 24.73 -15.13
C PRO A 587 13.14 25.62 -16.29
N LEU A 588 12.46 26.73 -16.01
CA LEU A 588 11.91 27.61 -17.06
C LEU A 588 12.93 28.12 -18.07
N ASN A 589 14.18 28.34 -17.64
CA ASN A 589 15.27 28.85 -18.49
C ASN A 589 16.09 27.74 -19.17
N GLU A 590 15.76 26.48 -18.92
CA GLU A 590 16.41 25.36 -19.62
C GLU A 590 16.02 25.38 -21.11
N VAL A 591 16.99 25.15 -21.96
CA VAL A 591 16.78 25.04 -23.41
C VAL A 591 16.80 23.59 -23.82
N LEU A 592 15.67 23.10 -24.31
CA LEU A 592 15.51 21.75 -24.83
C LEU A 592 15.70 21.76 -26.35
N SER A 593 16.43 20.77 -26.86
CA SER A 593 16.59 20.54 -28.30
C SER A 593 15.70 19.37 -28.72
N LEU A 594 14.51 19.68 -29.23
CA LEU A 594 13.48 18.70 -29.55
C LEU A 594 13.64 18.22 -30.99
N ALA A 595 13.69 16.90 -31.15
CA ALA A 595 13.79 16.19 -32.43
C ALA A 595 12.44 15.50 -32.81
N ALA A 596 12.35 14.99 -34.02
CA ALA A 596 11.23 14.16 -34.43
C ALA A 596 11.20 12.85 -33.58
N GLY A 597 10.04 12.52 -33.03
CA GLY A 597 9.86 11.39 -32.11
C GLY A 597 9.94 11.77 -30.63
N ASP A 598 10.41 12.99 -30.29
CA ASP A 598 10.31 13.48 -28.91
C ASP A 598 8.85 13.91 -28.63
N GLN A 599 8.39 13.63 -27.41
CA GLN A 599 7.02 13.93 -27.00
C GLN A 599 7.01 14.91 -25.83
N LEU A 600 6.01 15.79 -25.79
CA LEU A 600 5.72 16.65 -24.66
C LEU A 600 4.65 15.99 -23.79
N ILE A 601 4.89 15.98 -22.47
CA ILE A 601 3.95 15.47 -21.46
C ILE A 601 3.05 16.63 -21.08
N VAL A 602 1.76 16.54 -21.40
CA VAL A 602 0.81 17.64 -21.20
C VAL A 602 -0.49 17.19 -20.54
N ILE A 603 -1.14 18.11 -19.84
CA ILE A 603 -2.50 17.94 -19.32
C ILE A 603 -3.42 18.91 -20.04
N GLY A 604 -4.59 18.44 -20.49
CA GLY A 604 -5.62 19.26 -21.11
C GLY A 604 -6.84 18.49 -21.56
N GLU A 605 -7.83 19.21 -22.11
CA GLU A 605 -9.00 18.59 -22.74
C GLU A 605 -8.68 18.25 -24.21
N PHE A 606 -9.28 17.12 -24.66
CA PHE A 606 -9.15 16.67 -26.05
C PHE A 606 -9.88 17.59 -27.04
#